data_068f820738e8a60fd215ead7c8f750f1
#
_entry.id   068f820738e8a60fd215ead7c8f750f1
#
_cell.length_a   1.000
_cell.length_b   1.000
_cell.length_c   1.000
_cell.angle_alpha   90.00
_cell.angle_beta   90.00
_cell.angle_gamma   90.00
#
_symmetry.space_group_name_H-M   'P 1'
#
loop_
_entity.id
_entity.type
_entity.pdbx_description
1 polymer ?
#
loop_
_entity_poly.entity_id
_entity_poly.type
_entity_poly.pdbx_seq_one_letter_code
_entity_poly.pdbx_strand_id
1 'polypeptide(L)'
;MKSCLFCSQNLKHDLSLNTIFSFHALKNPLACQRCLDTFQRINSETACAGCSRQQTKTAFCEDCKKWQIFSPEIKPDHRSLFVYNDIARQYMSDFKFQGDVHLAKLWGDDIHHFLKPYTKTHVLTVIPASRSSYQKRGFNQVELLLKYANIAYNPLIKHVKDTALQSSQTRSERLKSVQPFELISPEGYDIIKKPVLIIDDVYTTGRTIFHARELLQTAVSTASMTLFR
;
A
#
# COMPACT_ATOMS: atom_id res chain seq x y z
N MET A 1 -10.30 -18.99 -23.65
CA MET A 1 -9.84 -17.59 -23.84
C MET A 1 -9.88 -16.90 -22.49
N LYS A 2 -8.88 -16.09 -22.13
CA LYS A 2 -8.90 -15.33 -20.88
C LYS A 2 -9.57 -13.98 -21.15
N SER A 3 -10.43 -13.54 -20.22
CA SER A 3 -11.09 -12.23 -20.29
C SER A 3 -10.42 -11.23 -19.36
N CYS A 4 -10.53 -9.95 -19.70
CA CYS A 4 -10.07 -8.85 -18.88
C CYS A 4 -10.84 -8.83 -17.55
N LEU A 5 -10.15 -8.72 -16.42
CA LEU A 5 -10.74 -8.69 -15.08
C LEU A 5 -11.69 -7.51 -14.86
N PHE A 6 -11.57 -6.42 -15.65
CA PHE A 6 -12.39 -5.21 -15.46
C PHE A 6 -13.53 -5.08 -16.45
N CYS A 7 -13.32 -5.39 -17.74
CA CYS A 7 -14.31 -5.15 -18.78
C CYS A 7 -14.79 -6.42 -19.47
N SER A 8 -14.34 -7.59 -19.02
CA SER A 8 -14.69 -8.90 -19.55
C SER A 8 -14.39 -9.12 -21.05
N GLN A 9 -13.71 -8.17 -21.70
CA GLN A 9 -13.28 -8.35 -23.10
C GLN A 9 -12.25 -9.49 -23.20
N ASN A 10 -12.32 -10.26 -24.27
CA ASN A 10 -11.34 -11.29 -24.55
C ASN A 10 -9.93 -10.67 -24.70
N LEU A 11 -9.00 -11.18 -23.95
CA LEU A 11 -7.59 -10.77 -24.01
C LEU A 11 -6.93 -11.46 -25.20
N LYS A 12 -6.44 -10.67 -26.13
CA LYS A 12 -5.59 -11.17 -27.23
C LYS A 12 -4.15 -11.23 -26.72
N HIS A 13 -3.48 -12.35 -26.98
CA HIS A 13 -2.03 -12.41 -26.82
C HIS A 13 -1.40 -11.67 -27.99
N ASP A 14 -0.72 -10.59 -27.70
CA ASP A 14 0.09 -9.90 -28.71
C ASP A 14 1.41 -10.68 -28.86
N LEU A 15 1.40 -11.67 -29.76
CA LEU A 15 2.57 -12.46 -30.09
C LEU A 15 3.40 -11.68 -31.13
N SER A 16 4.08 -10.64 -30.70
CA SER A 16 5.09 -9.99 -31.53
C SER A 16 6.29 -10.92 -31.72
N LEU A 17 7.02 -10.81 -32.85
CA LEU A 17 8.24 -11.57 -33.08
C LEU A 17 9.25 -11.38 -31.93
N ASN A 18 9.36 -10.17 -31.39
CA ASN A 18 10.20 -9.88 -30.23
C ASN A 18 9.77 -10.66 -28.97
N THR A 19 8.47 -10.90 -28.79
CA THR A 19 7.94 -11.68 -27.66
C THR A 19 8.22 -13.18 -27.86
N ILE A 20 8.16 -13.67 -29.08
CA ILE A 20 8.42 -15.08 -29.42
C ILE A 20 9.91 -15.42 -29.23
N PHE A 21 10.81 -14.49 -29.61
CA PHE A 21 12.26 -14.66 -29.47
C PHE A 21 12.82 -14.20 -28.12
N SER A 22 11.97 -13.61 -27.24
CA SER A 22 12.38 -13.32 -25.88
C SER A 22 12.38 -14.63 -25.08
N PHE A 23 13.49 -14.96 -24.44
CA PHE A 23 13.60 -16.10 -23.51
C PHE A 23 12.80 -15.88 -22.20
N HIS A 24 11.90 -14.89 -22.16
CA HIS A 24 11.04 -14.63 -21.03
C HIS A 24 9.73 -15.40 -21.13
N ALA A 25 9.30 -16.00 -20.02
CA ALA A 25 8.01 -16.67 -19.98
C ALA A 25 6.87 -15.71 -20.39
N LEU A 26 6.03 -16.12 -21.34
CA LEU A 26 4.87 -15.36 -21.78
C LEU A 26 3.94 -15.14 -20.59
N LYS A 27 3.89 -13.92 -20.07
CA LYS A 27 2.93 -13.54 -19.03
C LYS A 27 1.55 -13.40 -19.66
N ASN A 28 0.59 -14.17 -19.16
CA ASN A 28 -0.79 -13.99 -19.56
C ASN A 28 -1.32 -12.66 -19.01
N PRO A 29 -1.77 -11.72 -19.85
CA PRO A 29 -2.34 -10.47 -19.37
C PRO A 29 -3.59 -10.78 -18.51
N LEU A 30 -3.76 -10.03 -17.44
CA LEU A 30 -4.93 -10.13 -16.54
C LEU A 30 -5.97 -9.04 -16.87
N ALA A 31 -5.53 -7.96 -17.51
CA ALA A 31 -6.36 -6.85 -17.94
C ALA A 31 -5.94 -6.38 -19.33
N CYS A 32 -6.86 -5.81 -20.09
CA CYS A 32 -6.55 -5.19 -21.36
C CYS A 32 -5.87 -3.83 -21.15
N GLN A 33 -5.07 -3.39 -22.14
CA GLN A 33 -4.32 -2.12 -22.04
C GLN A 33 -5.25 -0.94 -21.77
N ARG A 34 -6.41 -0.87 -22.42
CA ARG A 34 -7.40 0.17 -22.18
C ARG A 34 -7.83 0.28 -20.70
N CYS A 35 -8.02 -0.85 -20.01
CA CYS A 35 -8.34 -0.82 -18.58
C CYS A 35 -7.13 -0.45 -17.72
N LEU A 36 -5.92 -0.91 -18.09
CA LEU A 36 -4.70 -0.54 -17.38
C LEU A 36 -4.43 0.97 -17.48
N ASP A 37 -4.66 1.57 -18.64
CA ASP A 37 -4.45 3.01 -18.89
C ASP A 37 -5.40 3.91 -18.06
N THR A 38 -6.50 3.36 -17.51
CA THR A 38 -7.37 4.11 -16.60
C THR A 38 -6.78 4.27 -15.20
N PHE A 39 -5.79 3.47 -14.84
CA PHE A 39 -5.04 3.63 -13.59
C PHE A 39 -3.96 4.69 -13.77
N GLN A 40 -4.23 5.87 -13.27
CA GLN A 40 -3.34 7.01 -13.41
C GLN A 40 -2.13 6.87 -12.48
N ARG A 41 -0.91 6.79 -13.06
CA ARG A 41 0.32 6.84 -12.28
C ARG A 41 0.53 8.22 -11.67
N ILE A 42 1.03 8.25 -10.44
CA ILE A 42 1.39 9.51 -9.77
C ILE A 42 2.67 10.05 -10.42
N ASN A 43 2.61 11.30 -10.87
CA ASN A 43 3.79 12.02 -11.31
C ASN A 43 4.55 12.57 -10.10
N SER A 44 5.71 11.99 -9.81
CA SER A 44 6.55 12.39 -8.66
C SER A 44 7.06 13.82 -8.73
N GLU A 45 7.16 14.41 -9.94
CA GLU A 45 7.66 15.77 -10.15
C GLU A 45 6.66 16.85 -9.68
N THR A 46 5.36 16.52 -9.70
CA THR A 46 4.30 17.46 -9.32
C THR A 46 3.54 17.03 -8.07
N ALA A 47 3.71 15.77 -7.62
CA ALA A 47 3.04 15.25 -6.44
C ALA A 47 3.54 15.89 -5.15
N CYS A 48 2.73 15.84 -4.10
CA CYS A 48 3.11 16.26 -2.76
C CYS A 48 4.36 15.52 -2.30
N ALA A 49 5.38 16.28 -1.89
CA ALA A 49 6.66 15.74 -1.42
C ALA A 49 6.51 14.80 -0.19
N GLY A 50 5.47 15.01 0.62
CA GLY A 50 5.26 14.23 1.84
C GLY A 50 4.38 13.00 1.70
N CYS A 51 3.33 13.04 0.85
CA CYS A 51 2.34 11.96 0.79
C CYS A 51 1.96 11.52 -0.62
N SER A 52 2.68 11.96 -1.64
CA SER A 52 2.42 11.65 -3.06
C SER A 52 1.02 12.05 -3.57
N ARG A 53 0.27 12.92 -2.87
CA ARG A 53 -1.00 13.44 -3.41
C ARG A 53 -0.72 14.14 -4.73
N GLN A 54 -1.47 13.78 -5.77
CA GLN A 54 -1.38 14.46 -7.06
C GLN A 54 -1.80 15.93 -6.89
N GLN A 55 -0.97 16.84 -7.35
CA GLN A 55 -1.15 18.30 -7.32
C GLN A 55 -0.35 18.95 -8.43
N THR A 56 -0.28 20.27 -8.48
CA THR A 56 0.40 21.03 -9.55
C THR A 56 1.84 21.43 -9.21
N LYS A 57 2.25 21.35 -7.97
CA LYS A 57 3.58 21.76 -7.49
C LYS A 57 4.11 20.78 -6.46
N THR A 58 5.39 20.47 -6.52
CA THR A 58 6.07 19.68 -5.50
C THR A 58 6.23 20.51 -4.23
N ALA A 59 5.25 20.41 -3.33
CA ALA A 59 5.24 21.05 -2.02
C ALA A 59 4.44 20.15 -1.07
N PHE A 60 4.48 20.41 0.23
CA PHE A 60 3.58 19.72 1.15
C PHE A 60 2.15 20.18 0.95
N CYS A 61 1.23 19.22 0.77
CA CYS A 61 -0.19 19.52 0.74
C CYS A 61 -0.69 19.90 2.15
N GLU A 62 -1.90 20.45 2.22
CA GLU A 62 -2.48 20.90 3.49
C GLU A 62 -2.57 19.80 4.56
N ASP A 63 -2.85 18.55 4.16
CA ASP A 63 -2.86 17.44 5.11
C ASP A 63 -1.46 17.16 5.68
N CYS A 64 -0.42 17.20 4.85
CA CYS A 64 0.96 17.01 5.33
C CYS A 64 1.41 18.15 6.25
N LYS A 65 1.01 19.40 5.97
CA LYS A 65 1.28 20.53 6.88
C LYS A 65 0.58 20.34 8.23
N LYS A 66 -0.68 19.89 8.24
CA LYS A 66 -1.40 19.57 9.47
C LYS A 66 -0.71 18.46 10.26
N TRP A 67 -0.24 17.40 9.60
CA TRP A 67 0.52 16.33 10.24
C TRP A 67 1.83 16.84 10.84
N GLN A 68 2.57 17.73 10.17
CA GLN A 68 3.79 18.32 10.71
C GLN A 68 3.54 19.18 11.94
N ILE A 69 2.41 19.90 12.00
CA ILE A 69 2.01 20.67 13.19
C ILE A 69 1.61 19.72 14.32
N PHE A 70 0.89 18.65 14.02
CA PHE A 70 0.42 17.68 15.02
C PHE A 70 1.55 16.84 15.61
N SER A 71 2.53 16.46 14.78
CA SER A 71 3.66 15.61 15.18
C SER A 71 4.92 16.03 14.43
N PRO A 72 5.61 17.06 14.90
CA PRO A 72 6.80 17.62 14.24
C PRO A 72 7.95 16.63 14.08
N GLU A 73 8.03 15.64 14.97
CA GLU A 73 9.04 14.57 14.97
C GLU A 73 8.84 13.55 13.85
N ILE A 74 7.61 13.39 13.33
CA ILE A 74 7.29 12.44 12.26
C ILE A 74 7.18 13.18 10.92
N LYS A 75 8.30 13.36 10.23
CA LYS A 75 8.28 13.99 8.91
C LYS A 75 7.49 13.17 7.90
N PRO A 76 6.54 13.75 7.16
CA PRO A 76 5.85 13.03 6.09
C PRO A 76 6.85 12.50 5.06
N ASP A 77 6.90 11.19 4.91
CA ASP A 77 7.69 10.48 3.91
C ASP A 77 6.91 9.26 3.45
N HIS A 78 6.12 9.48 2.39
CA HIS A 78 5.25 8.48 1.84
C HIS A 78 5.27 8.54 0.32
N ARG A 79 5.27 7.37 -0.32
CA ARG A 79 5.19 7.22 -1.77
C ARG A 79 4.03 6.30 -2.15
N SER A 80 3.38 6.62 -3.26
CA SER A 80 2.33 5.76 -3.85
C SER A 80 2.53 5.64 -5.35
N LEU A 81 2.06 4.53 -5.92
CA LEU A 81 2.22 4.25 -7.35
C LEU A 81 1.13 4.92 -8.19
N PHE A 82 -0.12 4.84 -7.73
CA PHE A 82 -1.28 5.28 -8.51
C PHE A 82 -2.19 6.22 -7.73
N VAL A 83 -2.90 7.07 -8.49
CA VAL A 83 -3.96 7.93 -7.96
C VAL A 83 -5.16 7.06 -7.54
N TYR A 84 -5.74 7.36 -6.38
CA TYR A 84 -6.94 6.68 -5.88
C TYR A 84 -8.21 7.26 -6.52
N ASN A 85 -8.36 7.05 -7.84
CA ASN A 85 -9.50 7.44 -8.66
C ASN A 85 -10.64 6.37 -8.62
N ASP A 86 -11.66 6.52 -9.44
CA ASP A 86 -12.84 5.64 -9.41
C ASP A 86 -12.50 4.19 -9.78
N ILE A 87 -11.63 3.97 -10.78
CA ILE A 87 -11.21 2.60 -11.14
C ILE A 87 -10.37 1.96 -10.01
N ALA A 88 -9.55 2.75 -9.33
CA ALA A 88 -8.79 2.26 -8.17
C ALA A 88 -9.71 1.92 -7.00
N ARG A 89 -10.79 2.69 -6.78
CA ARG A 89 -11.83 2.38 -5.79
C ARG A 89 -12.55 1.09 -6.13
N GLN A 90 -12.94 0.90 -7.39
CA GLN A 90 -13.57 -0.33 -7.85
C GLN A 90 -12.63 -1.53 -7.66
N TYR A 91 -11.37 -1.42 -8.10
CA TYR A 91 -10.34 -2.44 -7.89
C TYR A 91 -10.23 -2.82 -6.41
N MET A 92 -10.12 -1.83 -5.51
CA MET A 92 -10.00 -2.10 -4.07
C MET A 92 -11.28 -2.70 -3.47
N SER A 93 -12.45 -2.33 -4.00
CA SER A 93 -13.73 -2.91 -3.61
C SER A 93 -13.78 -4.40 -3.99
N ASP A 94 -13.48 -4.73 -5.23
CA ASP A 94 -13.51 -6.11 -5.72
C ASP A 94 -12.47 -6.98 -5.01
N PHE A 95 -11.26 -6.44 -4.82
CA PHE A 95 -10.20 -7.10 -4.10
C PHE A 95 -10.53 -7.35 -2.61
N LYS A 96 -11.14 -6.36 -1.92
CA LYS A 96 -11.44 -6.44 -0.49
C LYS A 96 -12.72 -7.22 -0.18
N PHE A 97 -13.75 -7.09 -0.99
CA PHE A 97 -15.09 -7.55 -0.63
C PHE A 97 -15.58 -8.73 -1.46
N GLN A 98 -15.16 -8.85 -2.71
CA GLN A 98 -15.47 -10.03 -3.54
C GLN A 98 -14.41 -11.13 -3.39
N GLY A 99 -13.29 -10.84 -2.71
CA GLY A 99 -12.24 -11.80 -2.46
C GLY A 99 -11.49 -12.26 -3.71
N ASP A 100 -11.50 -11.45 -4.79
CA ASP A 100 -10.78 -11.80 -6.01
C ASP A 100 -9.27 -11.64 -5.81
N VAL A 101 -8.68 -12.70 -5.27
CA VAL A 101 -7.24 -12.79 -5.03
C VAL A 101 -6.40 -12.68 -6.32
N HIS A 102 -7.01 -12.90 -7.49
CA HIS A 102 -6.30 -12.76 -8.77
C HIS A 102 -5.93 -11.30 -9.06
N LEU A 103 -6.71 -10.35 -8.52
CA LEU A 103 -6.41 -8.92 -8.64
C LEU A 103 -5.05 -8.54 -8.05
N ALA A 104 -4.60 -9.24 -6.99
CA ALA A 104 -3.28 -8.99 -6.42
C ALA A 104 -2.12 -9.21 -7.40
N LYS A 105 -2.31 -10.09 -8.40
CA LYS A 105 -1.29 -10.36 -9.43
C LYS A 105 -1.06 -9.20 -10.37
N LEU A 106 -2.07 -8.33 -10.53
CA LEU A 106 -2.06 -7.26 -11.53
C LEU A 106 -0.86 -6.32 -11.35
N TRP A 107 -0.55 -5.99 -10.10
CA TRP A 107 0.48 -5.02 -9.74
C TRP A 107 1.77 -5.65 -9.21
N GLY A 108 1.92 -6.97 -9.34
CA GLY A 108 3.09 -7.67 -8.79
C GLY A 108 4.42 -7.11 -9.31
N ASP A 109 4.53 -6.88 -10.61
CA ASP A 109 5.75 -6.34 -11.23
C ASP A 109 6.00 -4.88 -10.83
N ASP A 110 4.96 -4.05 -10.81
CA ASP A 110 5.06 -2.63 -10.41
C ASP A 110 5.53 -2.50 -8.96
N ILE A 111 4.95 -3.27 -8.06
CA ILE A 111 5.32 -3.30 -6.63
C ILE A 111 6.74 -3.85 -6.47
N HIS A 112 7.10 -4.90 -7.21
CA HIS A 112 8.46 -5.45 -7.21
C HIS A 112 9.49 -4.39 -7.58
N HIS A 113 9.31 -3.74 -8.73
CA HIS A 113 10.24 -2.71 -9.21
C HIS A 113 10.36 -1.55 -8.23
N PHE A 114 9.24 -1.13 -7.63
CA PHE A 114 9.23 -0.06 -6.65
C PHE A 114 9.96 -0.43 -5.36
N LEU A 115 9.71 -1.64 -4.84
CA LEU A 115 10.23 -2.07 -3.53
C LEU A 115 11.65 -2.65 -3.59
N LYS A 116 12.09 -3.17 -4.73
CA LYS A 116 13.39 -3.83 -4.90
C LYS A 116 14.58 -3.01 -4.37
N PRO A 117 14.69 -1.68 -4.58
CA PRO A 117 15.79 -0.90 -4.00
C PRO A 117 15.80 -0.91 -2.47
N TYR A 118 14.64 -0.99 -1.84
CA TYR A 118 14.48 -0.94 -0.38
C TYR A 118 14.80 -2.27 0.30
N THR A 119 14.70 -3.40 -0.40
CA THR A 119 14.88 -4.74 0.21
C THR A 119 16.27 -4.95 0.83
N LYS A 120 17.29 -4.23 0.36
CA LYS A 120 18.65 -4.33 0.88
C LYS A 120 18.94 -3.34 2.01
N THR A 121 18.25 -2.22 2.06
CA THR A 121 18.56 -1.08 2.92
C THR A 121 17.56 -0.89 4.06
N HIS A 122 16.33 -1.39 3.91
CA HIS A 122 15.24 -1.21 4.87
C HIS A 122 14.73 -2.55 5.39
N VAL A 123 14.18 -2.54 6.58
CA VAL A 123 13.26 -3.58 7.05
C VAL A 123 11.88 -3.23 6.49
N LEU A 124 11.31 -4.12 5.70
CA LEU A 124 9.97 -3.96 5.15
C LEU A 124 8.96 -4.54 6.13
N THR A 125 7.91 -3.79 6.46
CA THR A 125 6.81 -4.26 7.28
C THR A 125 5.47 -3.88 6.66
N VAL A 126 4.41 -4.60 7.00
CA VAL A 126 3.06 -4.39 6.46
C VAL A 126 2.11 -3.91 7.54
N ILE A 127 1.12 -3.12 7.14
CA ILE A 127 -0.01 -2.82 8.02
C ILE A 127 -0.85 -4.09 8.21
N PRO A 128 -1.04 -4.57 9.46
CA PRO A 128 -1.82 -5.76 9.73
C PRO A 128 -3.32 -5.49 9.51
N ALA A 129 -4.02 -6.46 8.96
CA ALA A 129 -5.48 -6.42 8.91
C ALA A 129 -6.06 -6.56 10.33
N SER A 130 -7.17 -5.87 10.62
CA SER A 130 -7.89 -6.11 11.86
C SER A 130 -8.45 -7.54 11.88
N ARG A 131 -8.68 -8.10 13.08
CA ARG A 131 -9.24 -9.45 13.23
C ARG A 131 -10.57 -9.60 12.49
N SER A 132 -11.45 -8.61 12.61
CA SER A 132 -12.75 -8.60 11.92
C SER A 132 -12.59 -8.56 10.39
N SER A 133 -11.64 -7.78 9.88
CA SER A 133 -11.33 -7.72 8.45
C SER A 133 -10.75 -9.04 7.95
N TYR A 134 -9.83 -9.64 8.70
CA TYR A 134 -9.23 -10.92 8.35
C TYR A 134 -10.28 -12.06 8.33
N GLN A 135 -11.18 -12.10 9.34
CA GLN A 135 -12.25 -13.09 9.39
C GLN A 135 -13.23 -12.98 8.21
N LYS A 136 -13.53 -11.76 7.76
CA LYS A 136 -14.43 -11.54 6.61
C LYS A 136 -13.79 -11.89 5.27
N ARG A 137 -12.47 -11.71 5.12
CA ARG A 137 -11.76 -11.80 3.83
C ARG A 137 -10.92 -13.06 3.69
N GLY A 138 -10.45 -13.63 4.82
CA GLY A 138 -9.54 -14.77 4.84
C GLY A 138 -8.06 -14.40 4.57
N PHE A 139 -7.73 -13.14 4.29
CA PHE A 139 -6.37 -12.70 3.96
C PHE A 139 -6.11 -11.22 4.30
N ASN A 140 -4.83 -10.87 4.39
CA ASN A 140 -4.36 -9.48 4.39
C ASN A 140 -4.01 -9.08 2.95
N GLN A 141 -4.58 -8.00 2.44
CA GLN A 141 -4.38 -7.52 1.06
C GLN A 141 -2.91 -7.20 0.79
N VAL A 142 -2.25 -6.52 1.73
CA VAL A 142 -0.86 -6.09 1.55
C VAL A 142 0.07 -7.29 1.47
N GLU A 143 -0.12 -8.28 2.33
CA GLU A 143 0.65 -9.53 2.30
C GLU A 143 0.48 -10.26 0.96
N LEU A 144 -0.75 -10.28 0.44
CA LEU A 144 -1.03 -10.92 -0.84
C LEU A 144 -0.39 -10.15 -2.02
N LEU A 145 -0.42 -8.82 -2.00
CA LEU A 145 0.29 -7.98 -2.97
C LEU A 145 1.79 -8.25 -2.97
N LEU A 146 2.42 -8.31 -1.78
CA LEU A 146 3.85 -8.60 -1.64
C LEU A 146 4.21 -10.03 -2.08
N LYS A 147 3.34 -11.01 -1.80
CA LYS A 147 3.50 -12.38 -2.28
C LYS A 147 3.63 -12.42 -3.81
N TYR A 148 2.74 -11.71 -4.53
CA TYR A 148 2.80 -11.68 -6.00
C TYR A 148 3.90 -10.77 -6.56
N ALA A 149 4.37 -9.82 -5.77
CA ALA A 149 5.56 -9.04 -6.07
C ALA A 149 6.87 -9.81 -5.78
N ASN A 150 6.80 -10.98 -5.16
CA ASN A 150 7.98 -11.74 -4.70
C ASN A 150 8.88 -10.89 -3.79
N ILE A 151 8.27 -10.19 -2.82
CA ILE A 151 8.94 -9.34 -1.83
C ILE A 151 8.71 -9.93 -0.44
N ALA A 152 9.80 -10.23 0.24
CA ALA A 152 9.77 -10.65 1.65
C ALA A 152 9.58 -9.43 2.58
N TYR A 153 8.92 -9.63 3.71
CA TYR A 153 8.71 -8.62 4.74
C TYR A 153 8.85 -9.24 6.13
N ASN A 154 9.01 -8.39 7.14
CA ASN A 154 9.05 -8.78 8.55
C ASN A 154 7.82 -8.19 9.25
N PRO A 155 6.97 -8.99 9.90
CA PRO A 155 5.85 -8.48 10.66
C PRO A 155 6.38 -7.85 11.97
N LEU A 156 6.45 -6.52 12.01
CA LEU A 156 6.91 -5.77 13.20
C LEU A 156 5.75 -5.36 14.11
N ILE A 157 4.56 -5.18 13.53
CA ILE A 157 3.38 -4.68 14.22
C ILE A 157 2.20 -5.63 14.05
N LYS A 158 1.34 -5.68 15.05
CA LYS A 158 0.07 -6.41 15.02
C LYS A 158 -1.08 -5.49 15.43
N HIS A 159 -2.29 -5.83 15.03
CA HIS A 159 -3.47 -5.10 15.46
C HIS A 159 -3.82 -5.45 16.92
N VAL A 160 -4.10 -4.44 17.73
CA VAL A 160 -4.62 -4.65 19.08
C VAL A 160 -5.98 -5.34 18.98
N LYS A 161 -6.30 -6.26 19.89
CA LYS A 161 -7.61 -6.94 19.90
C LYS A 161 -8.72 -5.89 19.90
N ASP A 162 -9.71 -6.08 19.04
CA ASP A 162 -10.91 -5.24 18.98
C ASP A 162 -11.58 -5.21 20.36
N THR A 163 -11.27 -4.23 21.18
CA THR A 163 -12.10 -3.89 22.33
C THR A 163 -13.33 -3.19 21.78
N ALA A 164 -14.50 -3.64 22.18
CA ALA A 164 -15.83 -3.26 21.67
C ALA A 164 -16.25 -1.79 21.89
N LEU A 165 -15.38 -0.80 21.70
CA LEU A 165 -15.55 0.60 22.08
C LEU A 165 -15.50 1.60 20.92
N GLN A 166 -16.03 1.31 19.75
CA GLN A 166 -15.93 2.25 18.63
C GLN A 166 -17.23 2.61 17.90
N SER A 167 -18.41 2.37 18.46
CA SER A 167 -19.67 2.73 17.79
C SER A 167 -20.22 4.14 18.08
N SER A 168 -19.57 4.95 18.96
CA SER A 168 -20.15 6.25 19.41
C SER A 168 -19.20 7.46 19.39
N GLN A 169 -18.08 7.43 18.66
CA GLN A 169 -17.12 8.54 18.69
C GLN A 169 -17.47 9.68 17.74
N THR A 170 -17.45 10.93 18.23
CA THR A 170 -17.56 12.16 17.45
C THR A 170 -16.35 12.41 16.55
N ARG A 171 -16.49 13.33 15.55
CA ARG A 171 -15.39 13.66 14.61
C ARG A 171 -14.13 14.19 15.31
N SER A 172 -14.26 14.89 16.45
CA SER A 172 -13.13 15.41 17.24
C SER A 172 -12.42 14.32 18.05
N GLU A 173 -13.17 13.30 18.52
CA GLU A 173 -12.60 12.15 19.23
C GLU A 173 -11.87 11.20 18.27
N ARG A 174 -12.25 11.17 16.98
CA ARG A 174 -11.51 10.46 15.95
C ARG A 174 -10.12 11.07 15.67
N LEU A 175 -9.86 12.32 16.06
CA LEU A 175 -8.53 12.93 16.03
C LEU A 175 -7.65 12.44 17.18
N LYS A 176 -8.23 11.97 18.27
CA LYS A 176 -7.58 11.31 19.41
C LYS A 176 -7.76 9.78 19.32
N SER A 177 -7.74 9.20 18.10
CA SER A 177 -7.97 7.76 17.98
C SER A 177 -6.91 6.98 18.75
N VAL A 178 -7.38 6.06 19.57
CA VAL A 178 -6.53 5.11 20.31
C VAL A 178 -5.62 4.41 19.31
N GLN A 179 -4.34 4.26 19.63
CA GLN A 179 -3.35 3.53 18.87
C GLN A 179 -3.86 2.10 18.57
N PRO A 180 -4.12 1.74 17.29
CA PRO A 180 -4.72 0.46 16.94
C PRO A 180 -3.70 -0.68 16.85
N PHE A 181 -2.41 -0.38 16.96
CA PHE A 181 -1.31 -1.32 16.77
C PHE A 181 -0.47 -1.48 18.01
N GLU A 182 0.22 -2.61 18.11
CA GLU A 182 1.28 -2.87 19.08
C GLU A 182 2.45 -3.60 18.38
N LEU A 183 3.64 -3.52 18.95
CA LEU A 183 4.81 -4.26 18.47
C LEU A 183 4.62 -5.76 18.72
N ILE A 184 5.04 -6.61 17.77
CA ILE A 184 4.91 -8.06 17.90
C ILE A 184 5.84 -8.61 18.97
N SER A 185 7.07 -8.09 19.05
CA SER A 185 8.05 -8.46 20.06
C SER A 185 8.84 -7.23 20.51
N PRO A 186 8.93 -6.96 21.82
CA PRO A 186 9.84 -5.96 22.37
C PRO A 186 11.32 -6.30 22.09
N GLU A 187 11.65 -7.60 21.99
CA GLU A 187 13.01 -8.09 21.72
C GLU A 187 13.40 -7.89 20.24
N GLY A 188 12.43 -7.67 19.36
CA GLY A 188 12.66 -7.26 17.97
C GLY A 188 13.30 -5.88 17.79
N TYR A 189 13.58 -5.16 18.88
CA TYR A 189 14.25 -3.84 18.84
C TYR A 189 15.65 -3.89 18.19
N ASP A 190 16.34 -5.02 18.20
CA ASP A 190 17.62 -5.16 17.48
C ASP A 190 17.47 -5.12 15.95
N ILE A 191 16.26 -5.41 15.43
CA ILE A 191 15.93 -5.30 14.00
C ILE A 191 15.82 -3.82 13.57
N ILE A 192 15.56 -2.92 14.51
CA ILE A 192 15.28 -1.49 14.26
C ILE A 192 16.56 -0.66 14.05
N LYS A 193 17.74 -1.27 14.02
CA LYS A 193 19.00 -0.60 13.63
C LYS A 193 19.05 -0.20 12.15
N LYS A 194 18.01 -0.52 11.39
CA LYS A 194 17.86 -0.15 9.97
C LYS A 194 16.64 0.77 9.77
N PRO A 195 16.61 1.55 8.70
CA PRO A 195 15.38 2.21 8.27
C PRO A 195 14.24 1.22 8.08
N VAL A 196 13.00 1.63 8.40
CA VAL A 196 11.79 0.81 8.22
C VAL A 196 10.92 1.39 7.11
N LEU A 197 10.50 0.55 6.17
CA LEU A 197 9.49 0.88 5.17
C LEU A 197 8.17 0.19 5.50
N ILE A 198 7.14 0.99 5.78
CA ILE A 198 5.79 0.53 6.12
C ILE A 198 4.96 0.46 4.84
N ILE A 199 4.32 -0.67 4.58
CA ILE A 199 3.57 -0.91 3.34
C ILE A 199 2.09 -1.10 3.68
N ASP A 200 1.21 -0.38 2.94
CA ASP A 200 -0.24 -0.49 3.02
C ASP A 200 -0.84 -0.49 1.61
N ASP A 201 -2.15 -0.72 1.48
CA ASP A 201 -2.85 -0.74 0.19
C ASP A 201 -3.25 0.66 -0.29
N VAL A 202 -3.84 1.49 0.58
CA VAL A 202 -4.37 2.82 0.23
C VAL A 202 -4.02 3.85 1.30
N TYR A 203 -3.43 4.94 0.87
CA TYR A 203 -3.22 6.12 1.74
C TYR A 203 -4.36 7.12 1.54
N THR A 204 -5.23 7.28 2.51
CA THR A 204 -6.32 8.28 2.49
C THR A 204 -5.97 9.53 3.30
N THR A 205 -6.11 9.48 4.59
CA THR A 205 -5.78 10.56 5.53
C THR A 205 -4.37 10.46 6.09
N GLY A 206 -3.73 9.29 5.94
CA GLY A 206 -2.43 8.97 6.48
C GLY A 206 -2.44 8.50 7.94
N ARG A 207 -3.63 8.44 8.59
CA ARG A 207 -3.73 8.09 10.01
C ARG A 207 -3.17 6.70 10.33
N THR A 208 -3.50 5.70 9.54
CA THR A 208 -2.99 4.33 9.70
C THR A 208 -1.46 4.30 9.68
N ILE A 209 -0.89 4.94 8.67
CA ILE A 209 0.56 5.07 8.52
C ILE A 209 1.18 5.86 9.68
N PHE A 210 0.51 6.93 10.12
CA PHE A 210 0.96 7.72 11.26
C PHE A 210 1.07 6.87 12.54
N HIS A 211 0.02 6.12 12.90
CA HIS A 211 0.04 5.23 14.06
C HIS A 211 1.15 4.19 13.99
N ALA A 212 1.37 3.59 12.82
CA ALA A 212 2.45 2.63 12.64
C ALA A 212 3.84 3.29 12.80
N ARG A 213 4.03 4.50 12.27
CA ARG A 213 5.28 5.26 12.40
C ARG A 213 5.54 5.70 13.85
N GLU A 214 4.49 6.08 14.58
CA GLU A 214 4.57 6.43 15.99
C GLU A 214 5.12 5.27 16.84
N LEU A 215 4.67 4.04 16.59
CA LEU A 215 5.21 2.84 17.25
C LEU A 215 6.67 2.53 16.88
N LEU A 216 7.06 2.89 15.67
CA LEU A 216 8.38 2.56 15.11
C LEU A 216 9.38 3.74 15.22
N GLN A 217 9.13 4.72 16.10
CA GLN A 217 9.99 5.91 16.28
C GLN A 217 11.41 5.56 16.72
N THR A 218 11.64 4.40 17.32
CA THR A 218 12.97 3.93 17.71
C THR A 218 13.82 3.45 16.54
N ALA A 219 13.21 3.24 15.35
CA ALA A 219 13.96 2.94 14.13
C ALA A 219 14.83 4.14 13.69
N VAL A 220 15.91 3.86 12.96
CA VAL A 220 16.79 4.89 12.38
C VAL A 220 16.00 5.94 11.60
N SER A 221 15.04 5.49 10.81
CA SER A 221 14.03 6.32 10.15
C SER A 221 12.85 5.46 9.73
N THR A 222 11.71 6.09 9.47
CA THR A 222 10.52 5.43 8.95
C THR A 222 10.03 6.11 7.68
N ALA A 223 9.78 5.34 6.64
CA ALA A 223 9.09 5.76 5.42
C ALA A 223 7.89 4.85 5.17
N SER A 224 7.04 5.21 4.24
CA SER A 224 5.88 4.38 3.91
C SER A 224 5.57 4.35 2.41
N MET A 225 4.89 3.29 1.99
CA MET A 225 4.46 3.08 0.61
C MET A 225 3.04 2.52 0.57
N THR A 226 2.24 2.96 -0.39
CA THR A 226 0.97 2.32 -0.74
C THR A 226 0.83 2.14 -2.25
N LEU A 227 -0.09 1.26 -2.65
CA LEU A 227 -0.42 1.11 -4.06
C LEU A 227 -1.14 2.36 -4.58
N PHE A 228 -2.09 2.89 -3.79
CA PHE A 228 -2.93 4.03 -4.17
C PHE A 228 -2.87 5.19 -3.17
N ARG A 229 -3.04 6.43 -3.73
CA ARG A 229 -3.13 7.67 -2.97
C ARG A 229 -4.23 8.59 -3.53
#